data_3f6a4841c4f058d8030d47dfe99ef17e
#
_entry.id   3f6a4841c4f058d8030d47dfe99ef17e
#
_cell.length_a   1.000
_cell.length_b   1.000
_cell.length_c   1.000
_cell.angle_alpha   90.00
_cell.angle_beta   90.00
_cell.angle_gamma   90.00
#
_symmetry.space_group_name_H-M   'P 1'
#
loop_
_entity.id
_entity.type
_entity.pdbx_description
1 polymer ?
#
loop_
_entity_poly.entity_id
_entity_poly.type
_entity_poly.pdbx_seq_one_letter_code
_entity_poly.pdbx_strand_id
1 'polypeptide(L)'
;MLKNQKPVEVKRVLAEGTPAPDFEVEAVDGTPIRLESFKGKVVILDFWATWCGPCQSAMPGLERVYQMVRDQDVEVLSLNVYDDRDAFQEWVKTNSGTKYNFTVAYDPAEKGDPASVAGGLYNVPGLPTMYVIDREGKVAKTLVGGGQEAALVEFLATLGIDTKAAETPDAESEAE
;
A
#
# COMPACT_ATOMS: atom_id res chain seq x y z
N MET A 1 40.82 17.62 15.68
CA MET A 1 40.41 17.55 14.27
C MET A 1 39.05 16.86 14.21
N LEU A 2 37.99 17.63 14.13
CA LEU A 2 36.64 17.10 13.95
C LEU A 2 36.53 16.63 12.48
N LYS A 3 36.41 15.32 12.30
CA LYS A 3 36.18 14.71 11.00
C LYS A 3 34.85 15.24 10.42
N ASN A 4 34.94 15.80 9.23
CA ASN A 4 33.83 16.29 8.40
C ASN A 4 32.82 15.15 8.19
N GLN A 5 31.89 14.95 9.11
CA GLN A 5 30.76 14.07 8.90
C GLN A 5 29.81 14.81 7.96
N LYS A 6 29.70 14.32 6.72
CA LYS A 6 28.62 14.75 5.83
C LYS A 6 27.31 14.60 6.58
N PRO A 7 26.42 15.60 6.54
CA PRO A 7 25.09 15.44 7.12
C PRO A 7 24.45 14.18 6.55
N VAL A 8 23.93 13.32 7.42
CA VAL A 8 23.11 12.18 7.00
C VAL A 8 21.88 12.78 6.34
N GLU A 9 21.80 12.63 5.03
CA GLU A 9 20.63 13.08 4.28
C GLU A 9 19.46 12.18 4.67
N VAL A 10 18.62 12.68 5.57
CA VAL A 10 17.39 12.00 5.94
C VAL A 10 16.45 12.09 4.73
N LYS A 11 16.33 10.99 3.98
CA LYS A 11 15.37 10.90 2.89
C LYS A 11 13.99 11.13 3.47
N ARG A 12 13.36 12.22 3.05
CA ARG A 12 11.98 12.54 3.42
C ARG A 12 11.04 11.83 2.45
N VAL A 13 9.88 11.42 2.96
CA VAL A 13 8.79 10.94 2.10
C VAL A 13 8.49 11.94 0.99
N LEU A 14 7.94 11.47 -0.12
CA LEU A 14 7.57 12.35 -1.24
C LEU A 14 6.54 13.38 -0.77
N ALA A 15 6.73 14.63 -1.21
CA ALA A 15 5.82 15.71 -0.87
C ALA A 15 4.46 15.53 -1.57
N GLU A 16 3.40 15.96 -0.90
CA GLU A 16 2.06 16.04 -1.49
C GLU A 16 2.09 16.93 -2.74
N GLY A 17 1.40 16.52 -3.79
CA GLY A 17 1.40 17.19 -5.10
C GLY A 17 2.54 16.76 -6.03
N THR A 18 3.51 15.99 -5.55
CA THR A 18 4.58 15.43 -6.38
C THR A 18 4.00 14.38 -7.33
N PRO A 19 4.39 14.34 -8.60
CA PRO A 19 4.06 13.20 -9.46
C PRO A 19 4.58 11.91 -8.84
N ALA A 20 3.70 10.92 -8.66
CA ALA A 20 4.08 9.62 -8.14
C ALA A 20 5.01 8.92 -9.15
N PRO A 21 6.22 8.48 -8.74
CA PRO A 21 7.12 7.77 -9.63
C PRO A 21 6.47 6.52 -10.19
N ASP A 22 6.54 6.33 -11.51
CA ASP A 22 6.09 5.09 -12.13
C ASP A 22 7.03 3.94 -11.77
N PHE A 23 6.48 2.73 -11.73
CA PHE A 23 7.23 1.52 -11.43
C PHE A 23 6.64 0.33 -12.19
N GLU A 24 7.44 -0.72 -12.32
CA GLU A 24 7.00 -2.03 -12.73
C GLU A 24 7.38 -3.05 -11.66
N VAL A 25 6.39 -3.80 -11.21
CA VAL A 25 6.51 -4.86 -10.20
C VAL A 25 5.81 -6.11 -10.68
N GLU A 26 5.89 -7.19 -9.93
CA GLU A 26 5.34 -8.48 -10.31
C GLU A 26 4.03 -8.77 -9.57
N ALA A 27 2.99 -9.15 -10.31
CA ALA A 27 1.81 -9.76 -9.74
C ALA A 27 2.13 -11.14 -9.13
N VAL A 28 1.18 -11.70 -8.40
CA VAL A 28 1.30 -13.02 -7.78
C VAL A 28 1.66 -14.13 -8.79
N ASP A 29 1.17 -14.03 -10.00
CA ASP A 29 1.46 -14.97 -11.10
C ASP A 29 2.71 -14.61 -11.92
N GLY A 30 3.45 -13.56 -11.51
CA GLY A 30 4.66 -13.08 -12.17
C GLY A 30 4.43 -12.12 -13.33
N THR A 31 3.17 -11.80 -13.67
CA THR A 31 2.90 -10.80 -14.71
C THR A 31 3.25 -9.39 -14.23
N PRO A 32 3.69 -8.49 -15.14
CA PRO A 32 4.06 -7.14 -14.75
C PRO A 32 2.82 -6.31 -14.36
N ILE A 33 2.99 -5.53 -13.28
CA ILE A 33 2.06 -4.48 -12.85
C ILE A 33 2.80 -3.15 -12.91
N ARG A 34 2.21 -2.16 -13.58
CA ARG A 34 2.72 -0.79 -13.66
C ARG A 34 1.76 0.18 -13.00
N LEU A 35 2.28 1.19 -12.33
CA LEU A 35 1.44 2.24 -11.74
C LEU A 35 0.58 2.95 -12.79
N GLU A 36 1.14 3.20 -13.97
CA GLU A 36 0.43 3.84 -15.08
C GLU A 36 -0.85 3.11 -15.52
N SER A 37 -0.92 1.79 -15.26
CA SER A 37 -2.11 0.97 -15.56
C SER A 37 -3.35 1.39 -14.74
N PHE A 38 -3.15 2.10 -13.64
CA PHE A 38 -4.21 2.58 -12.76
C PHE A 38 -4.54 4.07 -12.95
N LYS A 39 -4.11 4.65 -14.06
CA LYS A 39 -4.37 6.05 -14.37
C LYS A 39 -5.87 6.36 -14.36
N GLY A 40 -6.26 7.46 -13.69
CA GLY A 40 -7.65 7.83 -13.49
C GLY A 40 -8.31 7.23 -12.24
N LYS A 41 -7.64 6.28 -11.58
CA LYS A 41 -8.06 5.75 -10.29
C LYS A 41 -7.27 6.37 -9.14
N VAL A 42 -7.88 6.41 -7.96
CA VAL A 42 -7.12 6.61 -6.72
C VAL A 42 -6.39 5.31 -6.41
N VAL A 43 -5.10 5.38 -6.11
CA VAL A 43 -4.29 4.22 -5.75
C VAL A 43 -3.87 4.33 -4.29
N ILE A 44 -4.19 3.31 -3.50
CA ILE A 44 -3.65 3.12 -2.16
C ILE A 44 -2.48 2.16 -2.30
N LEU A 45 -1.27 2.69 -2.22
CA LEU A 45 -0.03 1.93 -2.36
C LEU A 45 0.54 1.66 -0.97
N ASP A 46 0.41 0.43 -0.51
CA ASP A 46 0.89 -0.04 0.79
C ASP A 46 2.21 -0.79 0.63
N PHE A 47 3.24 -0.40 1.37
CA PHE A 47 4.54 -1.05 1.40
C PHE A 47 4.66 -1.93 2.64
N TRP A 48 4.97 -3.20 2.44
CA TRP A 48 5.02 -4.18 3.52
C TRP A 48 6.04 -5.30 3.25
N ALA A 49 6.30 -6.13 4.26
CA ALA A 49 7.07 -7.35 4.14
C ALA A 49 6.51 -8.46 5.05
N THR A 50 6.75 -9.72 4.70
CA THR A 50 6.28 -10.86 5.50
C THR A 50 6.90 -10.89 6.90
N TRP A 51 8.13 -10.43 7.05
CA TRP A 51 8.85 -10.33 8.33
C TRP A 51 8.46 -9.12 9.19
N CYS A 52 7.59 -8.25 8.69
CA CYS A 52 7.17 -7.03 9.38
C CYS A 52 5.90 -7.28 10.20
N GLY A 53 6.05 -7.38 11.52
CA GLY A 53 4.92 -7.61 12.44
C GLY A 53 3.85 -6.53 12.38
N PRO A 54 4.19 -5.22 12.48
CA PRO A 54 3.23 -4.12 12.35
C PRO A 54 2.49 -4.10 11.02
N CYS A 55 3.14 -4.53 9.91
CA CYS A 55 2.51 -4.66 8.61
C CYS A 55 1.40 -5.71 8.64
N GLN A 56 1.69 -6.88 9.19
CA GLN A 56 0.72 -7.97 9.33
C GLN A 56 -0.48 -7.55 10.18
N SER A 57 -0.22 -6.81 11.26
CA SER A 57 -1.29 -6.29 12.14
C SER A 57 -2.17 -5.25 11.46
N ALA A 58 -1.66 -4.52 10.49
CA ALA A 58 -2.40 -3.50 9.74
C ALA A 58 -3.27 -4.07 8.61
N MET A 59 -2.99 -5.27 8.12
CA MET A 59 -3.68 -5.86 6.97
C MET A 59 -5.19 -6.06 7.13
N PRO A 60 -5.71 -6.48 8.29
CA PRO A 60 -7.17 -6.52 8.48
C PRO A 60 -7.85 -5.17 8.26
N GLY A 61 -7.22 -4.09 8.69
CA GLY A 61 -7.70 -2.72 8.45
C GLY A 61 -7.69 -2.36 6.96
N LEU A 62 -6.63 -2.71 6.27
CA LEU A 62 -6.54 -2.49 4.82
C LEU A 62 -7.60 -3.28 4.06
N GLU A 63 -7.90 -4.51 4.47
CA GLU A 63 -8.98 -5.31 3.89
C GLU A 63 -10.35 -4.65 4.12
N ARG A 64 -10.61 -4.11 5.31
CA ARG A 64 -11.86 -3.35 5.57
C ARG A 64 -11.99 -2.16 4.63
N VAL A 65 -10.92 -1.40 4.42
CA VAL A 65 -10.91 -0.29 3.46
C VAL A 65 -11.15 -0.82 2.04
N TYR A 66 -10.48 -1.89 1.63
CA TYR A 66 -10.69 -2.51 0.33
C TYR A 66 -12.18 -2.84 0.10
N GLN A 67 -12.84 -3.45 1.08
CA GLN A 67 -14.26 -3.80 0.96
C GLN A 67 -15.17 -2.57 0.82
N MET A 68 -14.79 -1.43 1.40
CA MET A 68 -15.52 -0.16 1.24
C MET A 68 -15.40 0.42 -0.17
N VAL A 69 -14.25 0.23 -0.83
CA VAL A 69 -13.89 0.98 -2.04
C VAL A 69 -13.82 0.15 -3.32
N ARG A 70 -13.90 -1.17 -3.23
CA ARG A 70 -13.65 -2.11 -4.35
C ARG A 70 -14.56 -1.90 -5.56
N ASP A 71 -15.76 -1.37 -5.36
CA ASP A 71 -16.74 -1.09 -6.42
C ASP A 71 -16.66 0.37 -6.92
N GLN A 72 -15.62 1.09 -6.53
CA GLN A 72 -15.33 2.46 -6.92
C GLN A 72 -14.03 2.52 -7.73
N ASP A 73 -13.70 3.66 -8.31
CA ASP A 73 -12.44 3.86 -9.04
C ASP A 73 -11.24 4.03 -8.08
N VAL A 74 -11.00 3.01 -7.28
CA VAL A 74 -9.90 2.92 -6.32
C VAL A 74 -9.20 1.59 -6.47
N GLU A 75 -7.88 1.61 -6.56
CA GLU A 75 -7.04 0.42 -6.50
C GLU A 75 -6.34 0.36 -5.16
N VAL A 76 -6.38 -0.79 -4.50
CA VAL A 76 -5.59 -1.08 -3.31
C VAL A 76 -4.48 -2.04 -3.71
N LEU A 77 -3.25 -1.52 -3.79
CA LEU A 77 -2.06 -2.26 -4.18
C LEU A 77 -1.14 -2.42 -2.97
N SER A 78 -1.07 -3.62 -2.43
CA SER A 78 -0.19 -3.98 -1.33
C SER A 78 1.11 -4.57 -1.89
N LEU A 79 2.16 -3.75 -1.89
CA LEU A 79 3.45 -4.06 -2.51
C LEU A 79 4.43 -4.62 -1.48
N ASN A 80 4.74 -5.89 -1.63
CA ASN A 80 5.76 -6.57 -0.85
C ASN A 80 7.16 -6.12 -1.30
N VAL A 81 7.98 -5.70 -0.34
CA VAL A 81 9.32 -5.18 -0.59
C VAL A 81 10.34 -5.75 0.39
N TYR A 82 11.61 -5.80 -0.02
CA TYR A 82 12.72 -6.24 0.81
C TYR A 82 12.53 -7.64 1.42
N ASP A 83 11.93 -8.52 0.65
CA ASP A 83 11.49 -9.82 1.12
C ASP A 83 12.05 -10.94 0.25
N ASP A 84 12.04 -12.13 0.79
CA ASP A 84 12.35 -13.34 0.06
C ASP A 84 11.14 -13.76 -0.80
N ARG A 85 11.39 -14.11 -2.06
CA ARG A 85 10.34 -14.54 -2.99
C ARG A 85 9.57 -15.75 -2.50
N ASP A 86 10.27 -16.74 -1.90
CA ASP A 86 9.61 -17.94 -1.40
C ASP A 86 8.74 -17.64 -0.18
N ALA A 87 9.20 -16.75 0.70
CA ALA A 87 8.42 -16.28 1.85
C ALA A 87 7.16 -15.52 1.39
N PHE A 88 7.29 -14.66 0.40
CA PHE A 88 6.15 -13.96 -0.21
C PHE A 88 5.15 -14.94 -0.83
N GLN A 89 5.62 -15.89 -1.62
CA GLN A 89 4.75 -16.87 -2.26
C GLN A 89 4.01 -17.75 -1.25
N GLU A 90 4.67 -18.14 -0.16
CA GLU A 90 4.03 -18.91 0.91
C GLU A 90 2.94 -18.08 1.62
N TRP A 91 3.23 -16.81 1.88
CA TRP A 91 2.24 -15.89 2.43
C TRP A 91 1.02 -15.75 1.50
N VAL A 92 1.27 -15.62 0.20
CA VAL A 92 0.20 -15.51 -0.82
C VAL A 92 -0.71 -16.73 -0.79
N LYS A 93 -0.16 -17.93 -0.79
CA LYS A 93 -0.95 -19.18 -0.74
C LYS A 93 -1.91 -19.23 0.44
N THR A 94 -1.49 -18.68 1.58
CA THR A 94 -2.26 -18.75 2.82
C THR A 94 -3.28 -17.62 2.93
N ASN A 95 -3.00 -16.45 2.39
CA ASN A 95 -3.72 -15.22 2.72
C ASN A 95 -4.42 -14.55 1.53
N SER A 96 -3.81 -14.56 0.34
CA SER A 96 -4.36 -13.87 -0.82
C SER A 96 -5.57 -14.60 -1.40
N GLY A 97 -6.65 -13.86 -1.66
CA GLY A 97 -7.91 -14.41 -2.14
C GLY A 97 -8.69 -15.23 -1.11
N THR A 98 -8.22 -15.29 0.12
CA THR A 98 -8.89 -15.96 1.25
C THR A 98 -9.18 -14.99 2.38
N LYS A 99 -8.15 -14.49 3.05
CA LYS A 99 -8.26 -13.48 4.11
C LYS A 99 -8.27 -12.06 3.55
N TYR A 100 -7.50 -11.83 2.48
CA TYR A 100 -7.29 -10.51 1.89
C TYR A 100 -7.55 -10.58 0.39
N ASN A 101 -8.36 -9.65 -0.11
CA ASN A 101 -8.82 -9.60 -1.50
C ASN A 101 -8.24 -8.42 -2.29
N PHE A 102 -7.53 -7.51 -1.63
CA PHE A 102 -6.81 -6.44 -2.31
C PHE A 102 -5.69 -7.00 -3.19
N THR A 103 -5.25 -6.24 -4.17
CA THR A 103 -4.16 -6.64 -5.07
C THR A 103 -2.84 -6.71 -4.31
N VAL A 104 -2.14 -7.81 -4.45
CA VAL A 104 -0.81 -8.03 -3.87
C VAL A 104 0.22 -8.14 -4.97
N ALA A 105 1.35 -7.45 -4.81
CA ALA A 105 2.45 -7.47 -5.76
C ALA A 105 3.79 -7.62 -5.03
N TYR A 106 4.82 -7.95 -5.80
CA TYR A 106 6.19 -8.19 -5.32
C TYR A 106 7.19 -7.31 -6.07
N ASP A 107 8.02 -6.60 -5.31
CA ASP A 107 9.18 -5.88 -5.84
C ASP A 107 10.43 -6.77 -5.68
N PRO A 108 11.05 -7.23 -6.79
CA PRO A 108 12.24 -8.05 -6.71
C PRO A 108 13.51 -7.29 -6.33
N ALA A 109 13.47 -5.95 -6.28
CA ALA A 109 14.64 -5.15 -5.97
C ALA A 109 15.05 -5.26 -4.49
N GLU A 110 16.33 -5.39 -4.25
CA GLU A 110 16.89 -5.48 -2.90
C GLU A 110 16.89 -4.12 -2.18
N LYS A 111 16.96 -4.19 -0.86
CA LYS A 111 17.14 -2.98 -0.04
C LYS A 111 18.44 -2.28 -0.40
N GLY A 112 18.33 -0.98 -0.71
CA GLY A 112 19.48 -0.16 -1.13
C GLY A 112 19.66 -0.09 -2.64
N ASP A 113 18.93 -0.88 -3.42
CA ASP A 113 18.88 -0.74 -4.87
C ASP A 113 18.16 0.58 -5.24
N PRO A 114 18.79 1.43 -6.07
CA PRO A 114 18.12 2.65 -6.58
C PRO A 114 16.84 2.37 -7.36
N ALA A 115 16.71 1.19 -7.94
CA ALA A 115 15.50 0.77 -8.66
C ALA A 115 14.38 0.25 -7.73
N SER A 116 14.66 0.04 -6.43
CA SER A 116 13.63 -0.40 -5.50
C SER A 116 12.52 0.63 -5.38
N VAL A 117 11.28 0.18 -5.44
CA VAL A 117 10.12 1.07 -5.36
C VAL A 117 10.08 1.79 -4.02
N ALA A 118 10.23 1.04 -2.93
CA ALA A 118 10.17 1.62 -1.58
C ALA A 118 11.30 2.61 -1.30
N GLY A 119 12.54 2.19 -1.41
CA GLY A 119 13.70 3.00 -1.00
C GLY A 119 14.25 3.90 -2.09
N GLY A 120 14.27 3.42 -3.34
CA GLY A 120 14.82 4.14 -4.48
C GLY A 120 13.88 5.20 -5.04
N LEU A 121 12.61 4.87 -5.20
CA LEU A 121 11.62 5.73 -5.85
C LEU A 121 10.75 6.53 -4.87
N TYR A 122 10.27 5.91 -3.80
CA TYR A 122 9.26 6.50 -2.90
C TYR A 122 9.82 6.99 -1.56
N ASN A 123 11.12 6.84 -1.31
CA ASN A 123 11.75 7.26 -0.05
C ASN A 123 11.04 6.76 1.21
N VAL A 124 10.57 5.53 1.19
CA VAL A 124 9.87 4.91 2.32
C VAL A 124 10.80 4.82 3.53
N PRO A 125 10.46 5.44 4.67
CA PRO A 125 11.36 5.48 5.83
C PRO A 125 11.35 4.22 6.66
N GLY A 126 10.30 3.43 6.55
CA GLY A 126 10.08 2.19 7.29
C GLY A 126 8.77 1.53 6.88
N LEU A 127 8.52 0.33 7.39
CA LEU A 127 7.32 -0.43 7.08
C LEU A 127 6.40 -0.54 8.31
N PRO A 128 5.09 -0.50 8.12
CA PRO A 128 4.38 -0.18 6.89
C PRO A 128 4.39 1.33 6.59
N THR A 129 4.32 1.66 5.32
CA THR A 129 4.07 3.03 4.83
C THR A 129 3.06 2.94 3.70
N MET A 130 2.08 3.83 3.68
CA MET A 130 1.10 3.94 2.59
C MET A 130 1.20 5.29 1.90
N TYR A 131 1.09 5.27 0.59
CA TYR A 131 0.86 6.46 -0.23
C TYR A 131 -0.54 6.39 -0.82
N VAL A 132 -1.28 7.49 -0.74
CA VAL A 132 -2.49 7.68 -1.53
C VAL A 132 -2.13 8.52 -2.74
N ILE A 133 -2.35 7.97 -3.92
CA ILE A 133 -2.09 8.62 -5.21
C ILE A 133 -3.44 8.99 -5.81
N ASP A 134 -3.59 10.25 -6.21
CA ASP A 134 -4.85 10.73 -6.76
C ASP A 134 -5.07 10.31 -8.22
N ARG A 135 -6.24 10.63 -8.75
CA ARG A 135 -6.62 10.28 -10.14
C ARG A 135 -5.73 10.91 -11.20
N GLU A 136 -4.99 11.95 -10.83
CA GLU A 136 -4.02 12.65 -11.71
C GLU A 136 -2.61 12.05 -11.62
N GLY A 137 -2.42 11.01 -10.79
CA GLY A 137 -1.13 10.36 -10.60
C GLY A 137 -0.18 11.11 -9.68
N LYS A 138 -0.69 11.97 -8.81
CA LYS A 138 0.10 12.72 -7.82
C LYS A 138 -0.04 12.14 -6.44
N VAL A 139 1.02 12.25 -5.65
CA VAL A 139 0.97 11.93 -4.22
C VAL A 139 -0.02 12.87 -3.52
N ALA A 140 -1.09 12.33 -2.98
CA ALA A 140 -2.11 13.08 -2.27
C ALA A 140 -1.93 13.01 -0.75
N LYS A 141 -1.44 11.88 -0.23
CA LYS A 141 -1.22 11.66 1.20
C LYS A 141 -0.17 10.59 1.42
N THR A 142 0.60 10.73 2.49
CA THR A 142 1.51 9.68 3.00
C THR A 142 1.15 9.37 4.44
N LEU A 143 1.02 8.09 4.75
CA LEU A 143 0.73 7.57 6.08
C LEU A 143 1.85 6.61 6.49
N VAL A 144 2.62 6.96 7.51
CA VAL A 144 3.76 6.19 7.99
C VAL A 144 3.40 5.45 9.28
N GLY A 145 3.72 4.16 9.33
CA GLY A 145 3.48 3.30 10.47
C GLY A 145 2.12 2.61 10.45
N GLY A 146 1.92 1.71 11.42
CA GLY A 146 0.66 0.99 11.60
C GLY A 146 -0.45 1.85 12.21
N GLY A 147 -1.67 1.31 12.26
CA GLY A 147 -2.81 1.98 12.91
C GLY A 147 -3.38 3.18 12.14
N GLN A 148 -3.18 3.24 10.83
CA GLN A 148 -3.56 4.38 9.99
C GLN A 148 -4.94 4.22 9.31
N GLU A 149 -5.69 3.17 9.63
CA GLU A 149 -6.99 2.89 8.97
C GLU A 149 -7.95 4.07 9.05
N ALA A 150 -8.16 4.63 10.23
CA ALA A 150 -9.08 5.75 10.43
C ALA A 150 -8.64 7.01 9.66
N ALA A 151 -7.34 7.31 9.66
CA ALA A 151 -6.79 8.44 8.92
C ALA A 151 -6.93 8.23 7.40
N LEU A 152 -6.73 7.01 6.92
CA LEU A 152 -6.92 6.65 5.53
C LEU A 152 -8.39 6.83 5.11
N VAL A 153 -9.33 6.30 5.86
CA VAL A 153 -10.77 6.41 5.60
C VAL A 153 -11.21 7.88 5.56
N GLU A 154 -10.80 8.68 6.54
CA GLU A 154 -11.08 10.11 6.58
C GLU A 154 -10.54 10.84 5.35
N PHE A 155 -9.30 10.53 4.95
CA PHE A 155 -8.70 11.16 3.79
C PHE A 155 -9.37 10.75 2.47
N LEU A 156 -9.74 9.49 2.29
CA LEU A 156 -10.45 9.01 1.10
C LEU A 156 -11.78 9.74 0.91
N ALA A 157 -12.50 10.03 1.99
CA ALA A 157 -13.73 10.81 1.94
C ALA A 157 -13.50 12.22 1.36
N THR A 158 -12.35 12.84 1.62
CA THR A 158 -12.00 14.15 1.04
C THR A 158 -11.80 14.11 -0.48
N LEU A 159 -11.51 12.93 -1.03
CA LEU A 159 -11.38 12.69 -2.47
C LEU A 159 -12.72 12.32 -3.14
N GLY A 160 -13.83 12.39 -2.40
CA GLY A 160 -15.15 12.04 -2.90
C GLY A 160 -15.43 10.54 -2.99
N ILE A 161 -14.63 9.72 -2.31
CA ILE A 161 -14.80 8.27 -2.23
C ILE A 161 -15.81 7.98 -1.12
N ASP A 162 -16.81 7.14 -1.42
CA ASP A 162 -17.73 6.67 -0.40
C ASP A 162 -17.04 5.67 0.53
N THR A 163 -16.92 6.05 1.79
CA THR A 163 -16.29 5.25 2.83
C THR A 163 -17.29 4.70 3.86
N LYS A 164 -18.57 4.74 3.53
CA LYS A 164 -19.55 4.05 4.36
C LYS A 164 -19.30 2.56 4.27
N ALA A 165 -19.25 1.89 5.41
CA ALA A 165 -19.19 0.44 5.45
C ALA A 165 -20.36 -0.10 4.61
N ALA A 166 -20.06 -1.07 3.71
CA ALA A 166 -21.13 -1.82 3.09
C ALA A 166 -21.99 -2.38 4.24
N GLU A 167 -23.25 -1.96 4.33
CA GLU A 167 -24.17 -2.53 5.28
C GLU A 167 -24.17 -4.03 5.01
N THR A 168 -23.65 -4.81 5.96
CA THR A 168 -23.94 -6.24 5.98
C THR A 168 -25.45 -6.34 6.06
N PRO A 169 -26.11 -7.07 5.15
CA PRO A 169 -27.52 -7.32 5.33
C PRO A 169 -27.68 -7.92 6.71
N ASP A 170 -28.43 -7.24 7.56
CA ASP A 170 -28.79 -7.72 8.88
C ASP A 170 -29.21 -9.17 8.74
N ALA A 171 -28.54 -10.06 9.47
CA ALA A 171 -29.11 -11.34 9.78
C ALA A 171 -30.37 -11.02 10.57
N GLU A 172 -31.50 -10.96 9.86
CA GLU A 172 -32.80 -10.89 10.50
C GLU A 172 -32.86 -12.00 11.52
N SER A 173 -32.99 -11.59 12.76
CA SER A 173 -33.30 -12.44 13.87
C SER A 173 -34.59 -13.20 13.55
N GLU A 174 -34.51 -14.47 13.22
CA GLU A 174 -35.64 -15.36 13.43
C GLU A 174 -35.73 -15.61 14.94
N ALA A 175 -36.52 -14.77 15.58
CA ALA A 175 -37.10 -15.07 16.84
C ALA A 175 -38.51 -15.59 16.56
N GLU A 176 -38.72 -16.93 16.65
CA GLU A 176 -39.94 -17.58 17.19
C GLU A 176 -39.63 -19.02 17.56
#